data_c6a303ba68a5d7e65b53d297a1a79191
#
_entry.id   c6a303ba68a5d7e65b53d297a1a79191
#
_cell.length_a   1.000
_cell.length_b   1.000
_cell.length_c   1.000
_cell.angle_alpha   90.00
_cell.angle_beta   90.00
_cell.angle_gamma   90.00
#
_symmetry.space_group_name_H-M   'P 1'
#
loop_
_entity.id
_entity.type
_entity.pdbx_description
1 polymer ?
#
loop_
_entity_poly.entity_id
_entity_poly.type
_entity_poly.pdbx_seq_one_letter_code
_entity_poly.pdbx_strand_id
1 'polypeptide(L)'
;MAAYDLHIHSGYSSDGELPVAAIVGLCAARGLDAFSLTDHNSVRGVGEAARLARERGIGFVPGIEIDCNYRGTDLHLLGYGIDWRSADFARLEEEVAAKVMASFGAMVDNLLKLGFRVDAGAVLAAADGKPPTGELIAEVMLSDANCHT
;
A
#
# COMPACT_ATOMS: atom_id res chain seq x y z
N MET A 1 -9.32 25.24 -16.38
CA MET A 1 -8.32 24.21 -16.78
C MET A 1 -8.71 22.95 -16.04
N ALA A 2 -8.85 21.82 -16.72
CA ALA A 2 -9.22 20.57 -16.06
C ALA A 2 -8.09 20.10 -15.10
N ALA A 3 -8.46 19.66 -13.90
CA ALA A 3 -7.54 19.26 -12.85
C ALA A 3 -7.70 17.76 -12.58
N TYR A 4 -6.61 17.01 -12.67
CA TYR A 4 -6.58 15.57 -12.47
C TYR A 4 -5.49 15.18 -11.49
N ASP A 5 -5.75 14.15 -10.68
CA ASP A 5 -4.74 13.46 -9.89
C ASP A 5 -4.89 11.95 -10.13
N LEU A 6 -3.95 11.38 -10.85
CA LEU A 6 -4.03 9.98 -11.31
C LEU A 6 -3.09 9.04 -10.54
N HIS A 7 -2.47 9.51 -9.45
CA HIS A 7 -1.58 8.68 -8.64
C HIS A 7 -1.79 8.99 -7.15
N ILE A 8 -2.72 8.27 -6.53
CA ILE A 8 -3.10 8.47 -5.13
C ILE A 8 -3.12 7.12 -4.42
N HIS A 9 -2.56 7.09 -3.21
CA HIS A 9 -2.54 5.91 -2.34
C HIS A 9 -3.47 6.09 -1.14
N SER A 10 -4.22 5.04 -0.82
CA SER A 10 -5.09 4.97 0.35
C SER A 10 -4.51 4.12 1.47
N GLY A 11 -5.23 4.02 2.59
CA GLY A 11 -4.87 3.13 3.68
C GLY A 11 -4.80 1.64 3.31
N TYR A 12 -5.15 1.22 2.09
CA TYR A 12 -4.92 -0.13 1.58
C TYR A 12 -3.52 -0.32 0.99
N SER A 13 -2.83 0.77 0.68
CA SER A 13 -1.42 0.74 0.26
C SER A 13 -0.48 0.62 1.45
N SER A 14 0.73 0.09 1.24
CA SER A 14 1.77 -0.01 2.27
C SER A 14 2.23 1.37 2.78
N ASP A 15 2.16 2.38 1.93
CA ASP A 15 2.63 3.75 2.14
C ASP A 15 1.49 4.78 2.24
N GLY A 16 0.23 4.34 2.18
CA GLY A 16 -0.95 5.20 2.31
C GLY A 16 -1.54 5.17 3.73
N GLU A 17 -2.00 6.33 4.21
CA GLU A 17 -2.56 6.47 5.57
C GLU A 17 -4.05 6.78 5.58
N LEU A 18 -4.54 7.49 4.56
CA LEU A 18 -5.89 8.01 4.56
C LEU A 18 -6.93 6.97 4.12
N PRO A 19 -8.09 6.90 4.79
CA PRO A 19 -9.19 6.09 4.29
C PRO A 19 -9.72 6.65 2.96
N VAL A 20 -10.23 5.78 2.10
CA VAL A 20 -10.74 6.12 0.77
C VAL A 20 -11.74 7.28 0.80
N ALA A 21 -12.65 7.27 1.78
CA ALA A 21 -13.65 8.33 1.93
C ALA A 21 -13.04 9.72 2.16
N ALA A 22 -11.94 9.81 2.92
CA ALA A 22 -11.22 11.05 3.16
C ALA A 22 -10.54 11.54 1.87
N ILE A 23 -9.90 10.64 1.11
CA ILE A 23 -9.27 10.94 -0.18
C ILE A 23 -10.29 11.52 -1.15
N VAL A 24 -11.43 10.85 -1.34
CA VAL A 24 -12.48 11.34 -2.23
C VAL A 24 -13.02 12.69 -1.77
N GLY A 25 -13.14 12.89 -0.45
CA GLY A 25 -13.49 14.20 0.12
C GLY A 25 -12.49 15.30 -0.23
N LEU A 26 -11.19 15.01 -0.15
CA LEU A 26 -10.13 15.94 -0.50
C LEU A 26 -10.10 16.25 -2.00
N CYS A 27 -10.29 15.23 -2.86
CA CYS A 27 -10.40 15.44 -4.31
C CYS A 27 -11.54 16.39 -4.65
N ALA A 28 -12.72 16.20 -4.03
CA ALA A 28 -13.86 17.10 -4.18
C ALA A 28 -13.55 18.51 -3.70
N ALA A 29 -13.00 18.66 -2.50
CA ALA A 29 -12.68 19.94 -1.91
C ALA A 29 -11.64 20.74 -2.71
N ARG A 30 -10.73 20.04 -3.42
CA ARG A 30 -9.74 20.64 -4.33
C ARG A 30 -10.28 20.91 -5.73
N GLY A 31 -11.50 20.53 -6.03
CA GLY A 31 -12.14 20.75 -7.32
C GLY A 31 -11.51 19.92 -8.45
N LEU A 32 -11.06 18.70 -8.16
CA LEU A 32 -10.57 17.80 -9.20
C LEU A 32 -11.73 17.37 -10.11
N ASP A 33 -11.50 17.37 -11.42
CA ASP A 33 -12.45 16.85 -12.40
C ASP A 33 -12.46 15.32 -12.42
N ALA A 34 -11.28 14.70 -12.20
CA ALA A 34 -11.17 13.24 -12.03
C ALA A 34 -9.91 12.87 -11.23
N PHE A 35 -9.92 11.65 -10.67
CA PHE A 35 -8.79 11.05 -9.98
C PHE A 35 -8.70 9.54 -10.21
N SER A 36 -7.57 8.96 -9.87
CA SER A 36 -7.37 7.51 -9.80
C SER A 36 -6.83 7.12 -8.43
N LEU A 37 -7.32 6.01 -7.88
CA LEU A 37 -6.71 5.34 -6.75
C LEU A 37 -5.81 4.22 -7.30
N THR A 38 -4.54 4.22 -6.90
CA THR A 38 -3.50 3.35 -7.45
C THR A 38 -2.68 2.72 -6.33
N ASP A 39 -3.35 2.10 -5.36
CA ASP A 39 -2.71 1.45 -4.23
C ASP A 39 -1.70 0.38 -4.69
N HIS A 40 -0.58 0.24 -3.95
CA HIS A 40 0.43 -0.77 -4.22
C HIS A 40 -0.15 -2.18 -4.12
N ASN A 41 -0.10 -2.91 -5.25
CA ASN A 41 -0.52 -4.31 -5.40
C ASN A 41 -1.94 -4.61 -4.93
N SER A 42 -2.80 -3.59 -4.74
CA SER A 42 -4.14 -3.75 -4.19
C SER A 42 -5.20 -2.98 -4.97
N VAL A 43 -6.36 -3.60 -5.13
CA VAL A 43 -7.56 -2.96 -5.70
C VAL A 43 -8.70 -2.84 -4.68
N ARG A 44 -8.42 -3.07 -3.40
CA ARG A 44 -9.43 -3.16 -2.33
C ARG A 44 -10.21 -1.87 -2.16
N GLY A 45 -9.55 -0.71 -2.33
CA GLY A 45 -10.16 0.61 -2.23
C GLY A 45 -10.98 1.05 -3.45
N VAL A 46 -10.74 0.42 -4.62
CA VAL A 46 -11.27 0.89 -5.92
C VAL A 46 -12.79 0.92 -5.98
N GLY A 47 -13.45 -0.11 -5.45
CA GLY A 47 -14.91 -0.19 -5.44
C GLY A 47 -15.58 0.90 -4.60
N GLU A 48 -15.02 1.19 -3.43
CA GLU A 48 -15.46 2.29 -2.57
C GLU A 48 -15.21 3.65 -3.23
N ALA A 49 -14.02 3.87 -3.79
CA ALA A 49 -13.66 5.08 -4.48
C ALA A 49 -14.61 5.37 -5.66
N ALA A 50 -14.89 4.37 -6.49
CA ALA A 50 -15.79 4.48 -7.63
C ALA A 50 -17.22 4.88 -7.22
N ARG A 51 -17.72 4.30 -6.12
CA ARG A 51 -19.04 4.64 -5.57
C ARG A 51 -19.07 6.09 -5.05
N LEU A 52 -18.10 6.45 -4.22
CA LEU A 52 -18.03 7.76 -3.58
C LEU A 52 -17.78 8.90 -4.60
N ALA A 53 -16.96 8.66 -5.61
CA ALA A 53 -16.71 9.60 -6.70
C ALA A 53 -18.00 9.90 -7.47
N ARG A 54 -18.76 8.85 -7.83
CA ARG A 54 -20.06 9.01 -8.51
C ARG A 54 -21.05 9.81 -7.67
N GLU A 55 -21.11 9.57 -6.36
CA GLU A 55 -21.99 10.31 -5.45
C GLU A 55 -21.65 11.80 -5.37
N ARG A 56 -20.39 12.14 -5.62
CA ARG A 56 -19.89 13.53 -5.61
C ARG A 56 -19.79 14.17 -7.00
N GLY A 57 -20.11 13.41 -8.05
CA GLY A 57 -20.03 13.92 -9.43
C GLY A 57 -18.59 14.15 -9.92
N ILE A 58 -17.60 13.46 -9.36
CA ILE A 58 -16.20 13.52 -9.77
C ILE A 58 -15.90 12.32 -10.67
N GLY A 59 -15.12 12.53 -11.74
CA GLY A 59 -14.61 11.45 -12.58
C GLY A 59 -13.69 10.53 -11.77
N PHE A 60 -13.76 9.21 -12.05
CA PHE A 60 -12.89 8.22 -11.42
C PHE A 60 -12.39 7.22 -12.46
N VAL A 61 -11.08 6.99 -12.45
CA VAL A 61 -10.42 5.97 -13.26
C VAL A 61 -9.94 4.87 -12.33
N PRO A 62 -10.47 3.64 -12.43
CA PRO A 62 -9.95 2.52 -11.65
C PRO A 62 -8.47 2.29 -11.95
N GLY A 63 -7.65 2.25 -10.92
CA GLY A 63 -6.20 2.08 -11.08
C GLY A 63 -5.60 1.11 -10.08
N ILE A 64 -4.34 0.80 -10.29
CA ILE A 64 -3.46 0.03 -9.42
C ILE A 64 -2.02 0.44 -9.69
N GLU A 65 -1.16 0.38 -8.68
CA GLU A 65 0.28 0.39 -8.86
C GLU A 65 0.85 -1.00 -8.56
N ILE A 66 1.57 -1.60 -9.50
CA ILE A 66 2.15 -2.93 -9.36
C ILE A 66 3.65 -2.82 -9.14
N ASP A 67 4.12 -3.31 -7.99
CA ASP A 67 5.55 -3.45 -7.71
C ASP A 67 6.09 -4.63 -8.49
N CYS A 68 7.11 -4.40 -9.28
CA CYS A 68 7.75 -5.44 -10.05
C CYS A 68 9.28 -5.25 -10.10
N ASN A 69 9.99 -6.34 -10.36
CA ASN A 69 11.43 -6.31 -10.54
C ASN A 69 11.75 -6.78 -11.96
N TYR A 70 12.48 -5.95 -12.68
CA TYR A 70 12.98 -6.30 -14.00
C TYR A 70 14.50 -6.23 -14.02
N ARG A 71 15.13 -7.38 -14.16
CA ARG A 71 16.60 -7.52 -14.23
C ARG A 71 17.34 -6.89 -13.06
N GLY A 72 16.79 -7.03 -11.86
CA GLY A 72 17.38 -6.48 -10.64
C GLY A 72 17.07 -5.00 -10.37
N THR A 73 16.22 -4.37 -11.19
CA THR A 73 15.73 -3.01 -11.00
C THR A 73 14.29 -3.05 -10.55
N ASP A 74 13.99 -2.41 -9.43
CA ASP A 74 12.62 -2.25 -8.96
C ASP A 74 11.91 -1.20 -9.80
N LEU A 75 10.70 -1.53 -10.22
CA LEU A 75 9.85 -0.69 -11.07
C LEU A 75 8.43 -0.69 -10.50
N HIS A 76 7.80 0.46 -10.57
CA HIS A 76 6.38 0.62 -10.27
C HIS A 76 5.61 0.85 -11.57
N LEU A 77 4.66 -0.02 -11.85
CA LEU A 77 3.82 0.06 -13.04
C LEU A 77 2.42 0.52 -12.67
N LEU A 78 2.02 1.67 -13.20
CA LEU A 78 0.66 2.18 -13.04
C LEU A 78 -0.27 1.58 -14.10
N GLY A 79 -1.32 0.91 -13.65
CA GLY A 79 -2.39 0.39 -14.48
C GLY A 79 -3.65 1.23 -14.33
N TYR A 80 -4.27 1.62 -15.45
CA TYR A 80 -5.50 2.41 -15.47
C TYR A 80 -6.61 1.76 -16.26
N GLY A 81 -7.87 2.01 -15.90
CA GLY A 81 -9.02 1.44 -16.57
C GLY A 81 -9.13 -0.08 -16.38
N ILE A 82 -8.62 -0.58 -15.27
CA ILE A 82 -8.55 -2.00 -14.95
C ILE A 82 -9.93 -2.57 -14.63
N ASP A 83 -10.13 -3.86 -14.93
CA ASP A 83 -11.26 -4.64 -14.38
C ASP A 83 -10.92 -5.11 -12.96
N TRP A 84 -11.03 -4.22 -12.00
CA TRP A 84 -10.70 -4.44 -10.60
C TRP A 84 -11.52 -5.56 -9.91
N ARG A 85 -12.54 -6.11 -10.59
CA ARG A 85 -13.32 -7.25 -10.12
C ARG A 85 -12.73 -8.59 -10.55
N SER A 86 -11.69 -8.59 -11.40
CA SER A 86 -11.02 -9.82 -11.80
C SER A 86 -10.41 -10.54 -10.60
N ALA A 87 -10.59 -11.85 -10.54
CA ALA A 87 -9.96 -12.70 -9.52
C ALA A 87 -8.42 -12.68 -9.60
N ASP A 88 -7.85 -12.20 -10.70
CA ASP A 88 -6.40 -12.09 -10.86
C ASP A 88 -5.79 -11.12 -9.84
N PHE A 89 -6.51 -10.03 -9.48
CA PHE A 89 -6.03 -9.09 -8.48
C PHE A 89 -6.04 -9.69 -7.07
N ALA A 90 -7.03 -10.50 -6.71
CA ALA A 90 -7.04 -11.21 -5.43
C ALA A 90 -5.84 -12.17 -5.32
N ARG A 91 -5.52 -12.89 -6.41
CA ARG A 91 -4.33 -13.75 -6.46
C ARG A 91 -3.04 -12.96 -6.36
N LEU A 92 -2.96 -11.81 -7.05
CA LEU A 92 -1.80 -10.92 -6.95
C LEU A 92 -1.57 -10.48 -5.51
N GLU A 93 -2.62 -10.02 -4.81
CA GLU A 93 -2.53 -9.61 -3.41
C GLU A 93 -2.03 -10.74 -2.50
N GLU A 94 -2.57 -11.97 -2.66
CA GLU A 94 -2.13 -13.15 -1.90
C GLU A 94 -0.66 -13.50 -2.16
N GLU A 95 -0.24 -13.51 -3.42
CA GLU A 95 1.15 -13.80 -3.80
C GLU A 95 2.13 -12.75 -3.27
N VAL A 96 1.77 -11.48 -3.35
CA VAL A 96 2.58 -10.38 -2.81
C VAL A 96 2.67 -10.47 -1.30
N ALA A 97 1.54 -10.68 -0.59
CA ALA A 97 1.53 -10.84 0.85
C ALA A 97 2.43 -11.99 1.32
N ALA A 98 2.39 -13.14 0.62
CA ALA A 98 3.27 -14.27 0.93
C ALA A 98 4.76 -13.94 0.73
N LYS A 99 5.10 -13.22 -0.34
CA LYS A 99 6.49 -12.79 -0.60
C LYS A 99 6.98 -11.78 0.44
N VAL A 100 6.14 -10.83 0.83
CA VAL A 100 6.48 -9.84 1.86
C VAL A 100 6.72 -10.53 3.20
N MET A 101 5.87 -11.49 3.59
CA MET A 101 6.06 -12.23 4.83
C MET A 101 7.35 -13.07 4.81
N ALA A 102 7.70 -13.69 3.68
CA ALA A 102 8.97 -14.41 3.54
C ALA A 102 10.18 -13.46 3.65
N SER A 103 10.09 -12.29 3.02
CA SER A 103 11.12 -11.24 3.09
C SER A 103 11.26 -10.70 4.51
N PHE A 104 10.15 -10.45 5.21
CA PHE A 104 10.15 -10.02 6.61
C PHE A 104 10.88 -11.03 7.50
N GLY A 105 10.59 -12.32 7.39
CA GLY A 105 11.30 -13.36 8.13
C GLY A 105 12.80 -13.35 7.89
N ALA A 106 13.22 -13.25 6.61
CA ALA A 106 14.63 -13.18 6.25
C ALA A 106 15.31 -11.89 6.78
N MET A 107 14.59 -10.78 6.83
CA MET A 107 15.10 -9.51 7.35
C MET A 107 15.30 -9.59 8.87
N VAL A 108 14.35 -10.13 9.61
CA VAL A 108 14.46 -10.39 11.05
C VAL A 108 15.66 -11.31 11.34
N ASP A 109 15.79 -12.42 10.62
CA ASP A 109 16.91 -13.35 10.78
C ASP A 109 18.28 -12.68 10.55
N ASN A 110 18.37 -11.79 9.55
CA ASN A 110 19.61 -11.05 9.27
C ASN A 110 19.92 -10.03 10.36
N LEU A 111 18.94 -9.32 10.88
CA LEU A 111 19.13 -8.39 12.00
C LEU A 111 19.60 -9.14 13.27
N LEU A 112 19.02 -10.29 13.58
CA LEU A 112 19.47 -11.14 14.70
C LEU A 112 20.92 -11.61 14.52
N LYS A 113 21.33 -12.02 13.30
CA LYS A 113 22.72 -12.40 13.00
C LYS A 113 23.70 -11.24 13.15
N LEU A 114 23.25 -10.01 12.94
CA LEU A 114 24.04 -8.80 13.15
C LEU A 114 24.09 -8.35 14.62
N GLY A 115 23.43 -9.07 15.53
CA GLY A 115 23.42 -8.77 16.95
C GLY A 115 22.30 -7.85 17.43
N PHE A 116 21.38 -7.43 16.53
CA PHE A 116 20.22 -6.67 16.93
C PHE A 116 19.13 -7.55 17.52
N ARG A 117 18.36 -7.00 18.44
CA ARG A 117 17.13 -7.64 18.94
C ARG A 117 15.95 -7.06 18.18
N VAL A 118 15.11 -7.96 17.66
CA VAL A 118 13.87 -7.59 16.95
C VAL A 118 12.73 -8.41 17.55
N ASP A 119 11.74 -7.73 18.10
CA ASP A 119 10.48 -8.37 18.47
C ASP A 119 9.57 -8.44 17.23
N ALA A 120 9.66 -9.56 16.51
CA ALA A 120 8.85 -9.81 15.33
C ALA A 120 7.34 -9.80 15.65
N GLY A 121 6.94 -10.19 16.86
CA GLY A 121 5.55 -10.15 17.30
C GLY A 121 5.05 -8.72 17.45
N ALA A 122 5.86 -7.83 18.03
CA ALA A 122 5.54 -6.41 18.15
C ALA A 122 5.44 -5.73 16.77
N VAL A 123 6.34 -6.07 15.82
CA VAL A 123 6.26 -5.56 14.44
C VAL A 123 4.97 -5.99 13.76
N LEU A 124 4.59 -7.26 13.84
CA LEU A 124 3.36 -7.77 13.25
C LEU A 124 2.11 -7.17 13.90
N ALA A 125 2.14 -6.94 15.21
CA ALA A 125 1.05 -6.26 15.90
C ALA A 125 0.91 -4.79 15.47
N ALA A 126 2.03 -4.08 15.31
CA ALA A 126 2.04 -2.69 14.83
C ALA A 126 1.63 -2.56 13.36
N ALA A 127 1.86 -3.60 12.54
CA ALA A 127 1.45 -3.65 11.14
C ALA A 127 -0.08 -3.67 10.96
N ASP A 128 -0.84 -4.03 11.99
CA ASP A 128 -2.32 -4.02 12.01
C ASP A 128 -2.94 -4.71 10.78
N GLY A 129 -2.41 -5.90 10.44
CA GLY A 129 -2.87 -6.69 9.31
C GLY A 129 -2.37 -6.24 7.94
N LYS A 130 -1.56 -5.18 7.86
CA LYS A 130 -0.83 -4.80 6.65
C LYS A 130 0.47 -5.60 6.52
N PRO A 131 1.05 -5.66 5.31
CA PRO A 131 2.39 -6.19 5.14
C PRO A 131 3.43 -5.38 5.96
N PRO A 132 4.29 -6.04 6.78
CA PRO A 132 5.32 -5.32 7.53
C PRO A 132 6.38 -4.72 6.59
N THR A 133 6.74 -3.45 6.84
CA THR A 133 7.77 -2.73 6.08
C THR A 133 9.07 -2.63 6.85
N GLY A 134 10.16 -2.30 6.15
CA GLY A 134 11.47 -2.03 6.78
C GLY A 134 11.42 -0.85 7.74
N GLU A 135 10.65 0.20 7.40
CA GLU A 135 10.44 1.37 8.25
C GLU A 135 9.76 0.97 9.57
N LEU A 136 8.71 0.14 9.49
CA LEU A 136 7.99 -0.32 10.68
C LEU A 136 8.89 -1.16 11.60
N ILE A 137 9.76 -2.01 11.02
CA ILE A 137 10.77 -2.74 11.79
C ILE A 137 11.68 -1.75 12.54
N ALA A 138 12.17 -0.72 11.83
CA ALA A 138 13.04 0.28 12.43
C ALA A 138 12.34 1.09 13.53
N GLU A 139 11.09 1.48 13.34
CA GLU A 139 10.29 2.18 14.34
C GLU A 139 10.10 1.35 15.62
N VAL A 140 9.75 0.06 15.47
CA VAL A 140 9.60 -0.85 16.60
C VAL A 140 10.94 -1.05 17.32
N MET A 141 12.03 -1.22 16.57
CA MET A 141 13.39 -1.32 17.18
C MET A 141 13.78 -0.06 17.93
N LEU A 142 13.48 1.13 17.39
CA LEU A 142 13.80 2.40 18.05
C LEU A 142 12.97 2.65 19.31
N SER A 143 11.75 2.08 19.38
CA SER A 143 10.90 2.15 20.55
C SER A 143 11.34 1.20 21.68
N ASP A 144 12.12 0.16 21.37
CA ASP A 144 12.69 -0.76 22.35
C ASP A 144 14.08 -0.28 22.81
N ALA A 145 14.17 0.17 24.07
CA ALA A 145 15.45 0.58 24.69
C ALA A 145 16.52 -0.54 24.70
N ASN A 146 16.14 -1.79 24.44
CA ASN A 146 17.00 -2.97 24.43
C ASN A 146 17.31 -3.48 23.00
N CYS A 147 16.98 -2.74 21.96
CA CYS A 147 17.23 -3.18 20.58
C CYS A 147 18.74 -3.24 20.25
N HIS A 148 19.58 -2.56 21.03
CA HIS A 148 21.02 -2.66 20.95
C HIS A 148 21.54 -3.66 21.99
N THR A 149 22.32 -4.62 21.56
CA THR A 149 23.06 -5.56 22.43
C THR A 149 24.34 -4.91 22.97
#